data_8f30af8637bee1c47d3480c9c8504534
#
_entry.id   8f30af8637bee1c47d3480c9c8504534
#
_cell.length_a   1.000
_cell.length_b   1.000
_cell.length_c   1.000
_cell.angle_alpha   90.00
_cell.angle_beta   90.00
_cell.angle_gamma   90.00
#
_symmetry.space_group_name_H-M   'P 1'
#
loop_
_entity.id
_entity.type
_entity.pdbx_description
1 polymer ?
#
loop_
_entity_poly.entity_id
_entity_poly.type
_entity_poly.pdbx_seq_one_letter_code
_entity_poly.pdbx_strand_id
1 'polypeptide(L)'
;MGAVHNLKPEAQPKKRVLIVEDNLDAVHSMAVLIRMMGHEVEFAINGFAALDIARRFRPEVILLDIGLPDFKGYNIAQQLKWEPDLEKTRIIAITGRPMEEVRRKALQAGCEQVFAKPMDPAVLEELLAKEKG
;
A
#
# COMPACT_ATOMS: atom_id res chain seq x y z
N MET A 1 17.63 -8.86 -25.67
CA MET A 1 17.14 -8.50 -25.66
C MET A 1 16.66 -8.32 -25.20
N GLY A 2 16.72 -8.50 -25.00
CA GLY A 2 16.13 -8.06 -24.74
C GLY A 2 15.48 -8.10 -24.26
N ALA A 3 15.77 -8.24 -24.22
CA ALA A 3 15.07 -8.03 -23.82
C ALA A 3 14.38 -7.92 -23.38
N VAL A 4 14.62 -8.10 -23.35
CA VAL A 4 13.93 -7.74 -23.11
C VAL A 4 13.23 -7.50 -22.65
N HIS A 5 13.32 -7.58 -22.48
CA HIS A 5 12.63 -7.13 -22.18
C HIS A 5 11.79 -6.89 -21.88
N ASN A 6 11.99 -6.99 -21.78
CA ASN A 6 11.21 -6.71 -21.82
C ASN A 6 10.42 -6.57 -21.37
N LEU A 7 10.28 -6.36 -21.12
CA LEU A 7 9.56 -6.28 -20.78
C LEU A 7 8.65 -6.22 -20.41
N LYS A 8 8.52 -5.97 -20.42
CA LYS A 8 7.35 -6.27 -20.38
C LYS A 8 6.31 -5.48 -19.72
N PRO A 9 6.21 -4.22 -20.03
CA PRO A 9 5.21 -3.31 -19.49
C PRO A 9 3.79 -3.80 -19.72
N GLU A 10 3.55 -4.46 -20.83
CA GLU A 10 2.19 -4.91 -21.07
C GLU A 10 1.82 -6.09 -20.22
N ALA A 11 2.81 -6.82 -19.74
CA ALA A 11 2.55 -7.96 -18.87
C ALA A 11 2.17 -7.56 -17.46
N GLN A 12 2.42 -6.30 -17.10
CA GLN A 12 2.16 -5.80 -15.76
C GLN A 12 1.35 -4.52 -15.83
N PRO A 13 0.03 -4.66 -15.70
CA PRO A 13 -0.84 -3.48 -15.79
C PRO A 13 -0.49 -2.44 -14.74
N LYS A 14 -0.64 -1.18 -15.13
CA LYS A 14 -0.42 -0.07 -14.23
C LYS A 14 -1.46 -0.12 -13.11
N LYS A 15 -1.01 0.08 -11.89
CA LYS A 15 -1.88 0.11 -10.74
C LYS A 15 -1.87 1.49 -10.09
N ARG A 16 -2.93 1.80 -9.37
CA ARG A 16 -2.98 2.99 -8.55
C ARG A 16 -2.66 2.59 -7.12
N VAL A 17 -1.60 3.17 -6.57
CA VAL A 17 -1.09 2.81 -5.25
C VAL A 17 -1.15 4.03 -4.34
N LEU A 18 -1.77 3.87 -3.18
CA LEU A 18 -1.80 4.91 -2.16
C LEU A 18 -0.87 4.53 -1.03
N ILE A 19 0.04 5.43 -0.68
CA ILE A 19 0.95 5.24 0.46
C ILE A 19 0.42 6.07 1.62
N VAL A 20 0.20 5.45 2.77
CA VAL A 20 -0.24 6.15 3.98
C VAL A 20 0.89 6.06 4.99
N GLU A 21 1.62 7.16 5.16
CA GLU A 21 2.85 7.19 5.93
C GLU A 21 3.15 8.64 6.31
N ASP A 22 3.49 8.89 7.57
CA ASP A 22 3.75 10.26 8.01
C ASP A 22 5.20 10.71 7.84
N ASN A 23 6.12 9.79 7.59
CA ASN A 23 7.52 10.13 7.35
C ASN A 23 7.71 10.44 5.86
N LEU A 24 7.94 11.73 5.55
CA LEU A 24 8.01 12.15 4.16
C LEU A 24 9.19 11.54 3.40
N ASP A 25 10.32 11.28 4.08
CA ASP A 25 11.44 10.64 3.41
C ASP A 25 11.08 9.22 2.99
N ALA A 26 10.37 8.50 3.84
CA ALA A 26 9.92 7.15 3.52
C ALA A 26 8.92 7.18 2.37
N VAL A 27 7.99 8.14 2.39
CA VAL A 27 7.02 8.30 1.31
C VAL A 27 7.74 8.54 0.00
N HIS A 28 8.67 9.49 0.01
CA HIS A 28 9.37 9.86 -1.22
C HIS A 28 10.13 8.68 -1.82
N SER A 29 10.89 7.96 -0.99
CA SER A 29 11.65 6.82 -1.47
C SER A 29 10.75 5.75 -2.07
N MET A 30 9.66 5.44 -1.39
CA MET A 30 8.76 4.41 -1.85
C MET A 30 8.01 4.85 -3.11
N ALA A 31 7.60 6.12 -3.16
CA ALA A 31 6.90 6.63 -4.34
C ALA A 31 7.77 6.59 -5.59
N VAL A 32 9.03 6.98 -5.45
CA VAL A 32 9.96 6.92 -6.59
C VAL A 32 10.08 5.50 -7.10
N LEU A 33 10.26 4.56 -6.16
CA LEU A 33 10.41 3.16 -6.51
C LEU A 33 9.18 2.62 -7.24
N ILE A 34 8.00 2.92 -6.72
CA ILE A 34 6.75 2.43 -7.31
C ILE A 34 6.52 3.03 -8.68
N ARG A 35 6.83 4.32 -8.85
CA ARG A 35 6.71 4.96 -10.16
C ARG A 35 7.68 4.35 -11.17
N MET A 36 8.87 4.00 -10.72
CA MET A 36 9.83 3.35 -11.60
C MET A 36 9.33 1.98 -12.06
N MET A 37 8.47 1.36 -11.27
CA MET A 37 7.85 0.10 -11.64
C MET A 37 6.67 0.28 -12.59
N GLY A 38 6.30 1.53 -12.90
CA GLY A 38 5.26 1.83 -13.87
C GLY A 38 3.88 2.11 -13.31
N HIS A 39 3.78 2.35 -12.01
CA HIS A 39 2.49 2.56 -11.36
C HIS A 39 2.25 4.03 -11.01
N GLU A 40 0.98 4.37 -10.79
CA GLU A 40 0.60 5.69 -10.29
C GLU A 40 0.61 5.69 -8.78
N VAL A 41 1.05 6.78 -8.18
CA VAL A 41 1.21 6.87 -6.74
C VAL A 41 0.61 8.15 -6.21
N GLU A 42 -0.17 8.04 -5.15
CA GLU A 42 -0.56 9.16 -4.31
C GLU A 42 -0.15 8.83 -2.89
N PHE A 43 -0.07 9.85 -2.03
CA PHE A 43 0.26 9.57 -0.65
C PHE A 43 -0.57 10.42 0.30
N ALA A 44 -0.70 9.92 1.52
CA ALA A 44 -1.35 10.63 2.61
C ALA A 44 -0.46 10.52 3.83
N ILE A 45 -0.35 11.60 4.61
CA ILE A 45 0.52 11.60 5.77
C ILE A 45 -0.23 11.39 7.08
N ASN A 46 -1.53 11.22 7.00
CA ASN A 46 -2.34 10.91 8.19
C ASN A 46 -3.61 10.19 7.76
N GLY A 47 -4.37 9.73 8.75
CA GLY A 47 -5.55 8.92 8.49
C GLY A 47 -6.69 9.66 7.80
N PHE A 48 -6.90 10.92 8.17
CA PHE A 48 -7.98 11.69 7.56
C PHE A 48 -7.70 11.92 6.07
N ALA A 49 -6.47 12.29 5.76
CA ALA A 49 -6.07 12.50 4.38
C ALA A 49 -6.18 11.19 3.59
N ALA A 50 -5.86 10.07 4.23
CA ALA A 50 -5.92 8.78 3.56
C ALA A 50 -7.33 8.45 3.09
N LEU A 51 -8.32 8.68 3.95
CA LEU A 51 -9.71 8.40 3.58
C LEU A 51 -10.17 9.28 2.43
N ASP A 52 -9.83 10.56 2.51
CA ASP A 52 -10.22 11.51 1.47
C ASP A 52 -9.58 11.17 0.12
N ILE A 53 -8.28 10.91 0.13
CA ILE A 53 -7.55 10.60 -1.09
C ILE A 53 -8.03 9.27 -1.68
N ALA A 54 -8.28 8.28 -0.82
CA ALA A 54 -8.72 6.98 -1.30
C ALA A 54 -10.06 7.07 -2.04
N ARG A 55 -10.96 7.92 -1.54
CA ARG A 55 -12.26 8.09 -2.20
C ARG A 55 -12.13 8.67 -3.60
N ARG A 56 -11.19 9.58 -3.79
CA ARG A 56 -10.98 10.23 -5.09
C ARG A 56 -10.12 9.39 -6.02
N PHE A 57 -9.04 8.89 -5.50
CA PHE A 57 -8.01 8.19 -6.29
C PHE A 57 -8.40 6.76 -6.60
N ARG A 58 -9.18 6.14 -5.72
CA ARG A 58 -9.63 4.74 -5.85
C ARG A 58 -8.46 3.81 -6.09
N PRO A 59 -7.56 3.72 -5.12
CA PRO A 59 -6.36 2.88 -5.29
C PRO A 59 -6.72 1.41 -5.34
N GLU A 60 -5.91 0.66 -6.07
CA GLU A 60 -6.03 -0.79 -6.10
C GLU A 60 -5.24 -1.43 -4.97
N VAL A 61 -4.19 -0.73 -4.52
CA VAL A 61 -3.37 -1.18 -3.40
C VAL A 61 -3.10 0.00 -2.48
N ILE A 62 -3.25 -0.23 -1.18
CA ILE A 62 -2.90 0.76 -0.16
C ILE A 62 -1.79 0.18 0.70
N LEU A 63 -0.67 0.90 0.77
CA LEU A 63 0.43 0.55 1.66
C LEU A 63 0.27 1.41 2.91
N LEU A 64 -0.09 0.78 4.01
CA LEU A 64 -0.53 1.49 5.20
C LEU A 64 0.43 1.26 6.36
N ASP A 65 1.04 2.35 6.84
CA ASP A 65 1.81 2.32 8.08
C ASP A 65 0.83 2.28 9.24
N ILE A 66 0.81 1.19 9.96
CA ILE A 66 -0.16 1.01 11.04
C ILE A 66 0.25 1.69 12.34
N GLY A 67 1.38 2.40 12.35
CA GLY A 67 1.83 3.15 13.50
C GLY A 67 1.58 4.64 13.44
N LEU A 68 0.60 5.10 12.64
CA LEU A 68 0.33 6.52 12.49
C LEU A 68 -0.10 7.17 13.81
N PRO A 69 0.38 8.37 14.10
CA PRO A 69 0.15 8.99 15.41
C PRO A 69 -1.25 9.56 15.61
N ASP A 70 -1.90 10.06 14.55
CA ASP A 70 -3.18 10.74 14.70
C ASP A 70 -4.38 9.79 14.66
N PHE A 71 -4.18 8.59 14.20
CA PHE A 71 -5.26 7.64 14.00
C PHE A 71 -4.62 6.27 13.93
N LYS A 72 -5.04 5.37 14.77
CA LYS A 72 -4.44 4.04 14.77
C LYS A 72 -4.68 3.37 13.42
N GLY A 73 -3.61 2.82 12.86
CA GLY A 73 -3.68 2.23 11.55
C GLY A 73 -4.75 1.17 11.40
N TYR A 74 -5.03 0.42 12.46
CA TYR A 74 -6.09 -0.59 12.41
C TYR A 74 -7.44 0.04 12.13
N ASN A 75 -7.73 1.19 12.75
CA ASN A 75 -9.00 1.87 12.53
C ASN A 75 -9.10 2.39 11.10
N ILE A 76 -7.98 2.88 10.58
CA ILE A 76 -7.94 3.36 9.20
C ILE A 76 -8.23 2.20 8.25
N ALA A 77 -7.60 1.05 8.50
CA ALA A 77 -7.82 -0.12 7.66
C ALA A 77 -9.28 -0.52 7.64
N GLN A 78 -9.91 -0.56 8.82
CA GLN A 78 -11.33 -0.91 8.90
C GLN A 78 -12.21 0.07 8.14
N GLN A 79 -11.94 1.36 8.30
CA GLN A 79 -12.75 2.37 7.63
C GLN A 79 -12.60 2.30 6.12
N LEU A 80 -11.38 2.05 5.65
CA LEU A 80 -11.15 1.91 4.22
C LEU A 80 -11.90 0.70 3.68
N LYS A 81 -11.91 -0.41 4.41
CA LYS A 81 -12.63 -1.60 3.95
C LYS A 81 -14.13 -1.40 3.93
N TRP A 82 -14.65 -0.47 4.72
CA TRP A 82 -16.08 -0.19 4.75
C TRP A 82 -16.53 0.75 3.64
N GLU A 83 -15.59 1.38 2.93
CA GLU A 83 -15.96 2.23 1.80
C GLU A 83 -16.45 1.35 0.65
N PRO A 84 -17.67 1.58 0.15
CA PRO A 84 -18.20 0.70 -0.89
C PRO A 84 -17.34 0.61 -2.13
N ASP A 85 -16.71 1.71 -2.51
CA ASP A 85 -15.90 1.75 -3.72
C ASP A 85 -14.54 1.11 -3.53
N LEU A 86 -14.17 0.74 -2.29
CA LEU A 86 -12.85 0.22 -1.97
C LEU A 86 -12.88 -1.23 -1.50
N GLU A 87 -14.01 -1.91 -1.68
CA GLU A 87 -14.10 -3.27 -1.16
C GLU A 87 -13.10 -4.22 -1.82
N LYS A 88 -12.69 -3.93 -3.04
CA LYS A 88 -11.69 -4.76 -3.74
C LYS A 88 -10.28 -4.24 -3.58
N THR A 89 -10.09 -3.14 -2.88
CA THR A 89 -8.77 -2.58 -2.67
C THR A 89 -7.99 -3.48 -1.72
N ARG A 90 -6.75 -3.75 -2.07
CA ARG A 90 -5.86 -4.56 -1.23
C ARG A 90 -5.17 -3.63 -0.26
N ILE A 91 -5.27 -3.92 1.03
CA ILE A 91 -4.60 -3.13 2.07
C ILE A 91 -3.45 -3.94 2.62
N ILE A 92 -2.25 -3.40 2.47
CA ILE A 92 -1.01 -4.05 2.91
C ILE A 92 -0.46 -3.22 4.07
N ALA A 93 -0.39 -3.83 5.24
CA ALA A 93 0.13 -3.13 6.41
C ALA A 93 1.65 -3.19 6.42
N ILE A 94 2.27 -2.07 6.82
CA ILE A 94 3.71 -1.99 6.98
C ILE A 94 3.96 -1.49 8.40
N THR A 95 4.91 -2.09 9.08
CA THR A 95 5.17 -1.73 10.47
C THR A 95 6.65 -1.82 10.79
N GLY A 96 7.11 -0.93 11.67
CA GLY A 96 8.46 -1.02 12.19
C GLY A 96 8.61 -2.10 13.26
N ARG A 97 7.51 -2.66 13.73
CA ARG A 97 7.53 -3.67 14.79
C ARG A 97 6.64 -4.86 14.41
N PRO A 98 7.14 -5.74 13.55
CA PRO A 98 6.34 -6.87 13.07
C PRO A 98 6.21 -7.97 14.11
N MET A 99 5.39 -7.75 15.13
CA MET A 99 5.14 -8.73 16.16
C MET A 99 3.87 -9.51 15.83
N GLU A 100 3.75 -10.69 16.43
CA GLU A 100 2.61 -11.54 16.14
C GLU A 100 1.27 -10.86 16.44
N GLU A 101 1.22 -10.12 17.52
CA GLU A 101 -0.01 -9.43 17.89
C GLU A 101 -0.38 -8.35 16.87
N VAL A 102 0.62 -7.60 16.39
CA VAL A 102 0.41 -6.59 15.36
C VAL A 102 -0.14 -7.24 14.10
N ARG A 103 0.46 -8.36 13.72
CA ARG A 103 0.03 -9.09 12.53
C ARG A 103 -1.42 -9.55 12.67
N ARG A 104 -1.76 -10.12 13.81
CA ARG A 104 -3.12 -10.61 14.03
C ARG A 104 -4.14 -9.50 13.97
N LYS A 105 -3.84 -8.38 14.62
CA LYS A 105 -4.76 -7.23 14.62
C LYS A 105 -4.91 -6.63 13.24
N ALA A 106 -3.83 -6.53 12.48
CA ALA A 106 -3.88 -5.98 11.13
C ALA A 106 -4.76 -6.85 10.23
N LEU A 107 -4.59 -8.16 10.30
CA LEU A 107 -5.39 -9.06 9.50
C LEU A 107 -6.87 -8.99 9.88
N GLN A 108 -7.17 -8.87 11.18
CA GLN A 108 -8.54 -8.72 11.63
C GLN A 108 -9.16 -7.41 11.14
N ALA A 109 -8.34 -6.38 10.99
CA ALA A 109 -8.82 -5.07 10.52
C ALA A 109 -9.05 -5.03 9.02
N GLY A 110 -8.69 -6.09 8.29
CA GLY A 110 -8.92 -6.14 6.86
C GLY A 110 -7.67 -6.03 6.01
N CYS A 111 -6.50 -5.98 6.63
CA CYS A 111 -5.25 -5.98 5.86
C CYS A 111 -5.00 -7.37 5.31
N GLU A 112 -4.51 -7.41 4.09
CA GLU A 112 -4.23 -8.67 3.41
C GLU A 112 -2.95 -9.31 3.93
N GLN A 113 -1.94 -8.50 4.18
CA GLN A 113 -0.63 -8.96 4.65
C GLN A 113 0.01 -7.88 5.49
N VAL A 114 1.05 -8.27 6.23
CA VAL A 114 1.81 -7.36 7.08
C VAL A 114 3.29 -7.54 6.78
N PHE A 115 3.99 -6.46 6.51
CA PHE A 115 5.42 -6.49 6.25
C PHE A 115 6.17 -5.57 7.20
N ALA A 116 7.44 -5.90 7.45
CA ALA A 116 8.32 -5.08 8.26
C ALA A 116 8.88 -3.94 7.41
N LYS A 117 9.17 -2.81 8.06
CA LYS A 117 9.90 -1.71 7.42
C LYS A 117 11.38 -1.98 7.47
N PRO A 118 12.11 -1.57 6.43
CA PRO A 118 11.65 -1.13 5.13
C PRO A 118 11.26 -2.33 4.26
N MET A 119 10.32 -2.11 3.35
CA MET A 119 9.93 -3.19 2.44
C MET A 119 11.05 -3.46 1.43
N ASP A 120 11.31 -4.73 1.20
CA ASP A 120 12.24 -5.15 0.16
C ASP A 120 11.65 -4.78 -1.21
N PRO A 121 12.39 -4.05 -2.06
CA PRO A 121 11.86 -3.67 -3.38
C PRO A 121 11.40 -4.85 -4.22
N ALA A 122 12.08 -5.99 -4.13
CA ALA A 122 11.67 -7.17 -4.90
C ALA A 122 10.34 -7.71 -4.42
N VAL A 123 10.11 -7.68 -3.10
CA VAL A 123 8.82 -8.12 -2.54
C VAL A 123 7.72 -7.16 -2.95
N LEU A 124 8.01 -5.87 -2.92
CA LEU A 124 7.04 -4.85 -3.32
C LEU A 124 6.65 -5.02 -4.79
N GLU A 125 7.62 -5.24 -5.65
CA GLU A 125 7.36 -5.44 -7.06
C GLU A 125 6.46 -6.65 -7.29
N GLU A 126 6.76 -7.74 -6.62
CA GLU A 126 5.97 -8.96 -6.75
C GLU A 126 4.55 -8.74 -6.24
N LEU A 127 4.43 -8.03 -5.13
CA LEU A 127 3.14 -7.73 -4.53
C LEU A 127 2.26 -6.92 -5.48
N LEU A 128 2.83 -5.92 -6.13
CA LEU A 128 2.08 -5.05 -7.03
C LEU A 128 1.75 -5.73 -8.35
N ALA A 129 2.47 -6.76 -8.71
CA ALA A 129 2.19 -7.49 -9.94
C ALA A 129 0.99 -8.43 -9.79
N LYS A 130 0.62 -8.78 -8.56
CA LYS A 130 -0.48 -9.72 -8.34
C LYS A 130 -1.83 -9.08 -8.51
N GLU A 131 -2.79 -9.88 -8.95
CA GLU A 131 -4.19 -9.49 -8.91
C GLU A 131 -4.79 -9.99 -7.61
N LYS A 132 -5.79 -9.27 -7.15
CA LYS A 132 -6.55 -9.73 -5.99
C LYS A 132 -7.36 -10.95 -6.40
N GLY A 133 -7.28 -11.94 -5.59
CA GLY A 133 -8.08 -13.09 -5.96
C GLY A 133 -7.83 -14.28 -5.19
#